data_c72b14f36479384b9e2993e6d286b6dd
#
_entry.id   c72b14f36479384b9e2993e6d286b6dd
#
_cell.length_a   1.000
_cell.length_b   1.000
_cell.length_c   1.000
_cell.angle_alpha   90.00
_cell.angle_beta   90.00
_cell.angle_gamma   90.00
#
_symmetry.space_group_name_H-M   'P 1'
#
loop_
_entity.id
_entity.type
_entity.pdbx_description
1 polymer ?
#
loop_
_entity_poly.entity_id
_entity_poly.type
_entity_poly.pdbx_seq_one_letter_code
_entity_poly.pdbx_strand_id
1 'polypeptide(L)'
;MRSWMKKKYFTLLLQSSVVLAVFIGCSSTRNHTFSVLNNQENIDTNLPVVHSIKTINDVSSVGFEWPKIADTYDIDGFILYRLKKDSKLKRIATIKNPYATHYYDEGLETESSYTYQLATYKGDKISNLSDPILVKTSFINPVESVFASLEYPKSVKVFWSPHPNPSVSRYIIQRQNKDGKFLNVGAVKNRLFVEYFDKDKDLEDGKKYRYRVIAENFMGDKSRPSVIVEGKTKDLPKEIANVRVSQNLTRHIELSWDKSPEEDVIAYRIYASNNRNDKYKFIAQTTNTSYVDKIEKDNLTRYYKVVALDKTHLEGALPKEPAMGETADRPEAPIITKGTIQDSSALIQWENNPSAKIATYAVYRFEANSKTPLRFGNITKNQFVDKDMKVGVAYRYQVVSVDKDGLESHPSKEVRLFLER
;
A
#
# COMPACT_ATOMS: atom_id res chain seq x y z
N MET A 1 10.24 -40.60 -20.74
CA MET A 1 11.56 -41.24 -20.42
C MET A 1 11.84 -40.93 -18.95
N ARG A 2 11.60 -41.83 -18.05
CA ARG A 2 12.53 -42.72 -17.32
C ARG A 2 13.60 -41.87 -16.58
N SER A 3 13.84 -41.89 -15.27
CA SER A 3 13.70 -43.03 -14.32
C SER A 3 14.23 -42.50 -12.98
N TRP A 4 13.50 -42.68 -11.87
CA TRP A 4 13.75 -43.62 -10.79
C TRP A 4 14.87 -43.29 -9.79
N MET A 5 14.43 -42.96 -8.52
CA MET A 5 14.51 -43.80 -7.28
C MET A 5 15.91 -43.85 -6.61
N LYS A 6 16.06 -43.64 -5.29
CA LYS A 6 15.69 -44.53 -4.19
C LYS A 6 15.91 -43.91 -2.79
N LYS A 7 14.98 -44.25 -1.89
CA LYS A 7 15.04 -44.14 -0.42
C LYS A 7 16.27 -44.87 0.20
N LYS A 8 16.74 -44.38 1.37
CA LYS A 8 17.17 -45.28 2.44
C LYS A 8 16.93 -44.64 3.82
N TYR A 9 16.06 -45.30 4.58
CA TYR A 9 15.89 -45.19 6.02
C TYR A 9 17.09 -45.82 6.72
N PHE A 10 17.53 -45.22 7.85
CA PHE A 10 18.31 -45.96 8.82
C PHE A 10 17.77 -45.63 10.22
N THR A 11 17.08 -46.63 10.77
CA THR A 11 16.60 -46.68 12.15
C THR A 11 17.74 -47.32 12.97
N LEU A 12 18.14 -46.70 14.08
CA LEU A 12 18.89 -47.41 15.11
C LEU A 12 18.31 -47.06 16.48
N LEU A 13 17.68 -48.07 17.06
CA LEU A 13 17.36 -48.19 18.48
C LEU A 13 18.67 -48.50 19.24
N LEU A 14 18.87 -47.85 20.38
CA LEU A 14 19.64 -48.44 21.46
C LEU A 14 19.11 -48.01 22.83
N GLN A 15 18.99 -49.02 23.62
CA GLN A 15 18.33 -49.20 24.91
C GLN A 15 18.96 -48.46 26.06
N SER A 16 18.08 -48.15 27.00
CA SER A 16 18.18 -47.88 28.43
C SER A 16 19.36 -48.50 29.19
N SER A 17 19.93 -47.71 30.11
CA SER A 17 20.40 -48.22 31.41
C SER A 17 20.26 -47.14 32.47
N VAL A 18 19.28 -47.33 33.34
CA VAL A 18 19.10 -46.64 34.61
C VAL A 18 20.15 -47.14 35.58
N VAL A 19 20.97 -46.25 36.13
CA VAL A 19 21.72 -46.55 37.37
C VAL A 19 21.30 -45.52 38.40
N LEU A 20 20.51 -46.04 39.34
CA LEU A 20 20.08 -45.37 40.59
C LEU A 20 21.22 -45.54 41.58
N ALA A 21 21.92 -44.45 41.91
CA ALA A 21 22.83 -44.44 43.08
C ALA A 21 22.25 -43.50 44.15
N VAL A 22 21.69 -44.10 45.18
CA VAL A 22 21.33 -43.45 46.44
C VAL A 22 22.59 -43.23 47.21
N PHE A 23 22.93 -41.97 47.56
CA PHE A 23 23.86 -41.66 48.64
C PHE A 23 23.18 -40.86 49.74
N ILE A 24 22.98 -41.52 50.85
CA ILE A 24 22.66 -40.95 52.15
C ILE A 24 23.99 -40.52 52.76
N GLY A 25 24.02 -39.29 53.29
CA GLY A 25 25.05 -39.05 54.29
C GLY A 25 25.55 -37.66 54.48
N CYS A 26 25.15 -37.11 55.61
CA CYS A 26 25.81 -36.15 56.51
C CYS A 26 26.00 -34.68 56.12
N SER A 27 25.23 -33.90 56.85
CA SER A 27 25.47 -32.45 57.11
C SER A 27 26.87 -32.23 57.68
N SER A 28 27.69 -31.48 56.97
CA SER A 28 28.75 -30.68 57.57
C SER A 28 28.75 -29.33 56.91
N THR A 29 28.43 -28.33 57.70
CA THR A 29 28.65 -26.90 57.41
C THR A 29 30.12 -26.69 57.08
N ARG A 30 30.47 -26.73 55.80
CA ARG A 30 31.73 -26.22 55.29
C ARG A 30 31.48 -24.90 54.60
N ASN A 31 32.06 -23.85 55.15
CA ASN A 31 32.29 -22.62 54.44
C ASN A 31 32.93 -22.93 53.10
N HIS A 32 32.14 -22.91 52.04
CA HIS A 32 32.67 -22.98 50.69
C HIS A 32 33.25 -21.58 50.33
N THR A 33 34.50 -21.39 50.70
CA THR A 33 35.38 -20.48 49.98
C THR A 33 35.44 -20.97 48.55
N PHE A 34 34.79 -20.24 47.63
CA PHE A 34 34.88 -20.50 46.21
C PHE A 34 36.31 -20.16 45.70
N SER A 35 37.25 -21.10 45.85
CA SER A 35 38.56 -21.03 45.20
C SER A 35 38.45 -21.67 43.82
N VAL A 36 38.02 -20.94 42.81
CA VAL A 36 38.16 -21.35 41.41
C VAL A 36 38.95 -20.27 40.66
N LEU A 37 40.10 -19.96 41.19
CA LEU A 37 41.16 -19.33 40.43
C LEU A 37 41.87 -20.41 39.64
N ASN A 38 42.10 -20.21 38.34
CA ASN A 38 42.98 -21.04 37.52
C ASN A 38 44.36 -21.12 38.20
N ASN A 39 45.05 -22.24 38.20
CA ASN A 39 46.28 -22.62 38.85
C ASN A 39 47.52 -21.75 38.54
N GLN A 40 47.39 -20.45 38.30
CA GLN A 40 48.52 -19.56 37.95
C GLN A 40 48.44 -18.13 38.54
N GLU A 41 47.44 -17.77 39.38
CA GLU A 41 47.43 -16.45 40.00
C GLU A 41 48.21 -16.47 41.31
N ASN A 42 49.21 -15.60 41.42
CA ASN A 42 50.09 -15.46 42.58
C ASN A 42 49.39 -14.66 43.68
N ILE A 43 48.78 -15.33 44.67
CA ILE A 43 48.01 -14.66 45.74
C ILE A 43 48.92 -14.19 46.83
N ASP A 44 48.89 -12.91 47.16
CA ASP A 44 49.55 -12.29 48.32
C ASP A 44 48.49 -11.84 49.31
N THR A 45 48.38 -12.53 50.44
CA THR A 45 47.41 -12.21 51.48
C THR A 45 47.67 -10.93 52.22
N ASN A 46 48.84 -10.27 52.04
CA ASN A 46 49.16 -8.96 52.56
C ASN A 46 48.57 -7.80 51.74
N LEU A 47 48.16 -8.05 50.48
CA LEU A 47 47.50 -7.06 49.67
C LEU A 47 46.08 -6.82 50.18
N PRO A 48 45.60 -5.55 50.19
CA PRO A 48 44.26 -5.22 50.74
C PRO A 48 43.14 -5.82 49.91
N VAL A 49 42.16 -6.41 50.56
CA VAL A 49 40.90 -6.86 49.96
C VAL A 49 39.95 -5.69 49.85
N VAL A 50 39.28 -5.57 48.71
CA VAL A 50 38.29 -4.49 48.51
C VAL A 50 36.99 -4.86 49.18
N HIS A 51 36.50 -3.97 50.08
CA HIS A 51 35.24 -4.10 50.78
C HIS A 51 34.26 -2.97 50.42
N SER A 52 32.99 -3.12 50.80
CA SER A 52 31.98 -2.06 50.67
C SER A 52 31.74 -1.62 49.19
N ILE A 53 31.74 -2.58 48.27
CA ILE A 53 31.47 -2.30 46.85
C ILE A 53 29.98 -2.06 46.63
N LYS A 54 29.67 -0.90 46.06
CA LYS A 54 28.30 -0.56 45.62
C LYS A 54 28.14 -0.80 44.14
N THR A 55 26.89 -1.10 43.71
CA THR A 55 26.58 -1.31 42.30
C THR A 55 25.34 -0.51 41.87
N ILE A 56 25.36 -0.08 40.60
CA ILE A 56 24.19 0.47 39.88
C ILE A 56 23.98 -0.40 38.66
N ASN A 57 22.81 -1.00 38.56
CA ASN A 57 22.46 -1.91 37.49
C ASN A 57 21.64 -1.19 36.43
N ASP A 58 21.97 -1.41 35.16
CA ASP A 58 21.22 -0.93 34.00
C ASP A 58 20.75 -2.13 33.17
N VAL A 59 20.26 -1.87 31.95
CA VAL A 59 19.69 -2.88 31.02
C VAL A 59 20.76 -3.87 30.57
N SER A 60 21.94 -3.40 30.18
CA SER A 60 23.06 -4.23 29.68
C SER A 60 24.42 -3.79 30.23
N SER A 61 24.41 -3.06 31.34
CA SER A 61 25.63 -2.61 32.00
C SER A 61 25.48 -2.57 33.52
N VAL A 62 26.60 -2.53 34.21
CA VAL A 62 26.71 -2.41 35.67
C VAL A 62 27.83 -1.46 36.02
N GLY A 63 27.53 -0.46 36.81
CA GLY A 63 28.52 0.42 37.43
C GLY A 63 28.91 -0.06 38.82
N PHE A 64 30.18 0.05 39.15
CA PHE A 64 30.76 -0.29 40.46
C PHE A 64 31.42 0.95 41.10
N GLU A 65 31.27 1.09 42.40
CA GLU A 65 31.94 2.10 43.22
C GLU A 65 32.53 1.40 44.47
N TRP A 66 33.80 1.71 44.77
CA TRP A 66 34.48 1.22 45.98
C TRP A 66 35.30 2.32 46.62
N PRO A 67 35.66 2.16 47.96
CA PRO A 67 36.45 3.15 48.67
C PRO A 67 37.86 3.32 48.08
N LYS A 68 38.42 4.50 48.24
CA LYS A 68 39.80 4.78 47.90
C LYS A 68 40.74 3.97 48.80
N ILE A 69 41.64 3.20 48.23
CA ILE A 69 42.54 2.27 48.94
C ILE A 69 43.99 2.73 48.84
N ALA A 70 44.43 3.37 47.76
CA ALA A 70 45.82 3.74 47.48
C ALA A 70 46.44 4.73 48.48
N ASP A 71 45.67 5.47 49.26
CA ASP A 71 46.19 6.36 50.30
C ASP A 71 46.79 5.59 51.49
N THR A 72 46.39 4.35 51.67
CA THR A 72 46.77 3.51 52.81
C THR A 72 47.68 2.34 52.38
N TYR A 73 47.54 1.90 51.14
CA TYR A 73 48.22 0.68 50.64
C TYR A 73 48.91 0.95 49.31
N ASP A 74 50.11 0.37 49.15
CA ASP A 74 50.88 0.43 47.92
C ASP A 74 50.44 -0.68 46.95
N ILE A 75 49.54 -0.32 46.01
CA ILE A 75 48.97 -1.17 44.96
C ILE A 75 49.16 -0.55 43.60
N ASP A 76 49.15 -1.36 42.50
CA ASP A 76 49.20 -0.87 41.13
C ASP A 76 47.79 -0.69 40.52
N GLY A 77 46.74 -1.24 41.11
CA GLY A 77 45.39 -1.11 40.67
C GLY A 77 44.49 -2.27 41.07
N PHE A 78 43.47 -2.54 40.22
CA PHE A 78 42.42 -3.48 40.55
C PHE A 78 42.19 -4.47 39.37
N ILE A 79 41.65 -5.66 39.69
CA ILE A 79 41.26 -6.66 38.75
C ILE A 79 39.79 -7.02 39.03
N LEU A 80 38.94 -6.90 38.01
CA LEU A 80 37.55 -7.25 38.08
C LEU A 80 37.31 -8.63 37.44
N TYR A 81 36.62 -9.47 38.19
CA TYR A 81 36.22 -10.80 37.78
C TYR A 81 34.68 -10.88 37.65
N ARG A 82 34.21 -11.65 36.65
CA ARG A 82 32.79 -11.92 36.40
C ARG A 82 32.52 -13.41 36.25
N LEU A 83 31.46 -13.87 36.91
CA LEU A 83 30.89 -15.19 36.77
C LEU A 83 29.46 -15.05 36.21
N LYS A 84 29.18 -15.66 35.09
CA LYS A 84 27.81 -15.89 34.59
C LYS A 84 27.33 -17.26 35.07
N LYS A 85 26.02 -17.43 35.30
CA LYS A 85 25.42 -18.72 35.66
C LYS A 85 25.97 -19.83 34.75
N ASP A 86 26.34 -20.97 35.34
CA ASP A 86 26.87 -22.15 34.67
C ASP A 86 28.22 -21.94 33.95
N SER A 87 29.00 -20.91 34.29
CA SER A 87 30.35 -20.64 33.76
C SER A 87 31.39 -20.63 34.84
N LYS A 88 32.68 -20.46 34.48
CA LYS A 88 33.77 -20.21 35.42
C LYS A 88 33.96 -18.71 35.68
N LEU A 89 34.46 -18.36 36.84
CA LEU A 89 34.91 -17.03 37.15
C LEU A 89 36.00 -16.58 36.18
N LYS A 90 35.79 -15.46 35.49
CA LYS A 90 36.73 -14.94 34.49
C LYS A 90 37.15 -13.53 34.83
N ARG A 91 38.44 -13.25 34.69
CA ARG A 91 38.98 -11.89 34.69
C ARG A 91 38.47 -11.14 33.46
N ILE A 92 37.79 -10.01 33.66
CA ILE A 92 37.18 -9.21 32.59
C ILE A 92 37.91 -7.88 32.41
N ALA A 93 38.52 -7.36 33.46
CA ALA A 93 39.27 -6.09 33.38
C ALA A 93 40.47 -6.04 34.31
N THR A 94 41.50 -5.29 33.90
CA THR A 94 42.59 -4.84 34.74
C THR A 94 42.62 -3.30 34.74
N ILE A 95 42.35 -2.72 35.87
CA ILE A 95 42.29 -1.27 36.09
C ILE A 95 43.65 -0.80 36.57
N LYS A 96 44.48 -0.32 35.66
CA LYS A 96 45.90 0.13 35.94
C LYS A 96 45.92 1.53 36.52
N ASN A 97 45.12 1.76 37.54
CA ASN A 97 45.09 3.02 38.30
C ASN A 97 44.80 2.70 39.76
N PRO A 98 45.78 2.89 40.68
CA PRO A 98 45.59 2.61 42.10
C PRO A 98 44.59 3.53 42.77
N TYR A 99 44.34 4.71 42.18
CA TYR A 99 43.38 5.71 42.69
C TYR A 99 41.99 5.54 42.14
N ALA A 100 41.74 4.51 41.28
CA ALA A 100 40.41 4.25 40.74
C ALA A 100 39.45 3.85 41.89
N THR A 101 38.27 4.43 41.87
CA THR A 101 37.18 4.13 42.79
C THR A 101 35.92 3.67 42.07
N HIS A 102 35.94 3.69 40.73
CA HIS A 102 34.78 3.34 39.87
C HIS A 102 35.22 2.53 38.68
N TYR A 103 34.35 1.67 38.24
CA TYR A 103 34.46 0.95 36.95
C TYR A 103 33.06 0.60 36.45
N TYR A 104 32.90 0.33 35.15
CA TYR A 104 31.67 -0.19 34.61
C TYR A 104 31.95 -1.35 33.67
N ASP A 105 31.03 -2.31 33.63
CA ASP A 105 30.99 -3.45 32.71
C ASP A 105 29.79 -3.31 31.81
N GLU A 106 29.98 -3.46 30.49
CA GLU A 106 28.95 -3.27 29.47
C GLU A 106 28.85 -4.49 28.54
N GLY A 107 27.82 -4.52 27.67
CA GLY A 107 27.58 -5.65 26.76
C GLY A 107 27.06 -6.90 27.46
N LEU A 108 26.40 -6.70 28.61
CA LEU A 108 25.73 -7.76 29.36
C LEU A 108 24.41 -8.14 28.71
N GLU A 109 23.97 -9.40 28.90
CA GLU A 109 22.64 -9.80 28.51
C GLU A 109 21.58 -9.17 29.43
N THR A 110 20.47 -8.77 28.88
CA THR A 110 19.32 -8.24 29.65
C THR A 110 18.68 -9.32 30.51
N GLU A 111 18.03 -8.92 31.63
CA GLU A 111 17.35 -9.83 32.57
C GLU A 111 18.23 -10.96 33.10
N SER A 112 19.57 -10.79 33.10
CA SER A 112 20.54 -11.82 33.41
C SER A 112 21.25 -11.56 34.74
N SER A 113 21.61 -12.64 35.46
CA SER A 113 22.32 -12.56 36.73
C SER A 113 23.80 -12.85 36.54
N TYR A 114 24.61 -12.02 37.18
CA TYR A 114 26.07 -12.10 37.19
C TYR A 114 26.58 -11.99 38.61
N THR A 115 27.69 -12.65 38.92
CA THR A 115 28.43 -12.48 40.17
C THR A 115 29.75 -11.82 39.85
N TYR A 116 30.10 -10.76 40.60
CA TYR A 116 31.37 -10.06 40.45
C TYR A 116 32.19 -10.16 41.70
N GLN A 117 33.52 -10.13 41.54
CA GLN A 117 34.48 -10.01 42.61
C GLN A 117 35.62 -9.11 42.17
N LEU A 118 36.20 -8.35 43.09
CA LEU A 118 37.28 -7.45 42.84
C LEU A 118 38.54 -7.90 43.65
N ALA A 119 39.73 -7.78 43.07
CA ALA A 119 41.00 -7.93 43.76
C ALA A 119 41.85 -6.68 43.55
N THR A 120 42.70 -6.34 44.49
CA THR A 120 43.84 -5.43 44.24
C THR A 120 44.99 -6.22 43.64
N TYR A 121 45.97 -5.52 42.99
CA TYR A 121 47.18 -6.17 42.54
C TYR A 121 48.39 -5.25 42.68
N LYS A 122 49.57 -5.89 42.81
CA LYS A 122 50.88 -5.25 42.74
C LYS A 122 51.85 -6.16 42.00
N GLY A 123 52.44 -5.67 40.87
CA GLY A 123 53.24 -6.51 39.98
C GLY A 123 52.45 -7.71 39.45
N ASP A 124 52.97 -8.91 39.72
CA ASP A 124 52.36 -10.19 39.36
C ASP A 124 51.48 -10.81 40.48
N LYS A 125 51.37 -10.14 41.64
CA LYS A 125 50.63 -10.60 42.81
C LYS A 125 49.26 -9.97 42.89
N ILE A 126 48.24 -10.76 43.36
CA ILE A 126 46.89 -10.30 43.58
C ILE A 126 46.45 -10.55 45.03
N SER A 127 45.53 -9.73 45.52
CA SER A 127 44.88 -9.97 46.82
C SER A 127 43.91 -11.17 46.80
N ASN A 128 43.42 -11.58 47.97
CA ASN A 128 42.20 -12.34 48.00
C ASN A 128 41.08 -11.56 47.31
N LEU A 129 40.08 -12.31 46.76
CA LEU A 129 38.93 -11.70 46.12
C LEU A 129 37.99 -11.06 47.16
N SER A 130 37.30 -10.01 46.79
CA SER A 130 36.21 -9.41 47.57
C SER A 130 35.08 -10.43 47.79
N ASP A 131 34.16 -10.12 48.68
CA ASP A 131 32.91 -10.83 48.80
C ASP A 131 32.19 -10.82 47.44
N PRO A 132 31.50 -11.95 47.09
CA PRO A 132 30.73 -12.05 45.86
C PRO A 132 29.60 -11.02 45.81
N ILE A 133 29.50 -10.27 44.71
CA ILE A 133 28.47 -9.27 44.44
C ILE A 133 27.51 -9.80 43.42
N LEU A 134 26.29 -10.12 43.79
CA LEU A 134 25.25 -10.56 42.86
C LEU A 134 24.55 -9.35 42.22
N VAL A 135 24.56 -9.33 40.92
CA VAL A 135 23.98 -8.27 40.08
C VAL A 135 22.97 -8.90 39.15
N LYS A 136 21.85 -8.24 38.94
CA LYS A 136 20.87 -8.60 37.92
C LYS A 136 20.63 -7.40 36.98
N THR A 137 20.87 -7.57 35.70
CA THR A 137 20.55 -6.56 34.71
C THR A 137 19.04 -6.36 34.57
N SER A 138 18.62 -5.18 34.20
CA SER A 138 17.20 -4.81 34.02
C SER A 138 16.73 -5.09 32.59
N PHE A 139 15.57 -4.56 32.22
CA PHE A 139 15.01 -4.63 30.89
C PHE A 139 14.29 -3.33 30.55
N ILE A 140 14.06 -3.11 29.24
CA ILE A 140 13.24 -2.01 28.77
C ILE A 140 11.79 -2.51 28.69
N ASN A 141 10.87 -1.82 29.38
CA ASN A 141 9.44 -2.13 29.29
C ASN A 141 8.93 -2.05 27.86
N PRO A 142 7.92 -2.83 27.46
CA PRO A 142 7.26 -2.62 26.18
C PRO A 142 6.67 -1.21 26.07
N VAL A 143 6.59 -0.70 24.83
CA VAL A 143 5.93 0.58 24.55
C VAL A 143 4.43 0.45 24.89
N GLU A 144 3.93 1.40 25.63
CA GLU A 144 2.53 1.47 26.06
C GLU A 144 1.69 2.38 25.16
N SER A 145 0.36 2.27 25.24
CA SER A 145 -0.60 3.14 24.56
C SER A 145 -0.32 3.27 23.06
N VAL A 146 -0.13 2.14 22.37
CA VAL A 146 0.05 2.11 20.91
C VAL A 146 -1.32 2.12 20.24
N PHE A 147 -1.45 2.95 19.17
CA PHE A 147 -2.66 3.09 18.37
C PHE A 147 -2.32 3.10 16.90
N ALA A 148 -3.29 2.79 16.04
CA ALA A 148 -3.18 2.88 14.60
C ALA A 148 -4.43 3.54 14.00
N SER A 149 -4.27 4.33 12.93
CA SER A 149 -5.35 5.05 12.28
C SER A 149 -6.21 4.17 11.37
N LEU A 150 -7.41 4.66 11.03
CA LEU A 150 -8.40 3.98 10.19
C LEU A 150 -8.78 4.79 8.92
N GLU A 151 -8.11 5.92 8.60
CA GLU A 151 -8.71 6.95 7.72
C GLU A 151 -7.82 7.44 6.58
N TYR A 152 -6.57 7.00 6.46
CA TYR A 152 -5.68 7.53 5.43
C TYR A 152 -5.66 6.66 4.18
N PRO A 153 -5.74 7.27 2.96
CA PRO A 153 -5.57 6.50 1.71
C PRO A 153 -4.17 5.89 1.65
N LYS A 154 -4.10 4.61 1.32
CA LYS A 154 -2.84 3.84 1.15
C LYS A 154 -1.79 4.12 2.21
N SER A 155 -2.21 4.45 3.42
CA SER A 155 -1.30 4.71 4.54
C SER A 155 -1.96 4.43 5.88
N VAL A 156 -1.12 4.12 6.88
CA VAL A 156 -1.55 3.95 8.26
C VAL A 156 -0.62 4.75 9.15
N LYS A 157 -1.19 5.62 9.97
CA LYS A 157 -0.46 6.30 11.04
C LYS A 157 -0.44 5.41 12.26
N VAL A 158 0.74 5.06 12.76
CA VAL A 158 0.94 4.38 14.06
C VAL A 158 1.49 5.42 15.04
N PHE A 159 0.92 5.50 16.22
CA PHE A 159 1.36 6.45 17.26
C PHE A 159 1.25 5.83 18.65
N TRP A 160 2.04 6.35 19.59
CA TRP A 160 2.19 5.77 20.93
C TRP A 160 2.54 6.82 21.97
N SER A 161 2.55 6.44 23.25
CA SER A 161 3.03 7.32 24.33
C SER A 161 4.57 7.30 24.40
N PRO A 162 5.22 8.46 24.72
CA PRO A 162 6.67 8.49 24.93
C PRO A 162 7.09 7.50 26.01
N HIS A 163 8.14 6.73 25.75
CA HIS A 163 8.63 5.76 26.71
C HIS A 163 9.15 6.45 27.99
N PRO A 164 8.82 6.01 29.22
CA PRO A 164 9.25 6.67 30.45
C PRO A 164 10.75 6.59 30.67
N ASN A 165 11.43 5.52 30.24
CA ASN A 165 12.86 5.36 30.41
C ASN A 165 13.64 6.35 29.51
N PRO A 166 14.44 7.28 30.09
CA PRO A 166 15.19 8.28 29.33
C PRO A 166 16.32 7.70 28.46
N SER A 167 16.75 6.46 28.71
CA SER A 167 17.77 5.79 27.89
C SER A 167 17.24 5.33 26.54
N VAL A 168 15.93 5.33 26.31
CA VAL A 168 15.35 5.00 24.99
C VAL A 168 15.71 6.06 23.96
N SER A 169 16.33 5.64 22.87
CA SER A 169 16.84 6.51 21.82
C SER A 169 16.02 6.47 20.53
N ARG A 170 15.30 5.35 20.28
CA ARG A 170 14.47 5.18 19.09
C ARG A 170 13.36 4.14 19.29
N TYR A 171 12.44 4.12 18.34
CA TYR A 171 11.39 3.13 18.22
C TYR A 171 11.50 2.41 16.89
N ILE A 172 11.24 1.11 16.87
CA ILE A 172 11.18 0.27 15.68
C ILE A 172 9.73 -0.12 15.47
N ILE A 173 9.17 0.20 14.31
CA ILE A 173 7.80 -0.12 13.93
C ILE A 173 7.80 -1.38 13.09
N GLN A 174 6.99 -2.35 13.46
CA GLN A 174 6.83 -3.60 12.76
C GLN A 174 5.40 -3.77 12.27
N ARG A 175 5.26 -4.24 11.03
CA ARG A 175 4.00 -4.64 10.41
C ARG A 175 3.98 -6.14 10.17
N GLN A 176 2.83 -6.79 10.41
CA GLN A 176 2.63 -8.19 10.12
C GLN A 176 2.49 -8.39 8.61
N ASN A 177 3.26 -9.32 8.05
CA ASN A 177 3.15 -9.73 6.65
C ASN A 177 2.06 -10.80 6.45
N LYS A 178 1.86 -11.24 5.21
CA LYS A 178 0.86 -12.26 4.83
C LYS A 178 1.11 -13.62 5.48
N ASP A 179 2.35 -13.93 5.85
CA ASP A 179 2.74 -15.18 6.51
C ASP A 179 2.60 -15.10 8.05
N GLY A 180 2.06 -14.01 8.58
CA GLY A 180 1.91 -13.79 10.00
C GLY A 180 3.17 -13.30 10.74
N LYS A 181 4.29 -13.07 10.04
CA LYS A 181 5.56 -12.62 10.61
C LYS A 181 5.59 -11.09 10.69
N PHE A 182 6.12 -10.55 11.79
CA PHE A 182 6.34 -9.11 11.95
C PHE A 182 7.69 -8.71 11.35
N LEU A 183 7.66 -7.78 10.40
CA LEU A 183 8.82 -7.21 9.73
C LEU A 183 8.97 -5.73 10.05
N ASN A 184 10.20 -5.23 10.13
CA ASN A 184 10.46 -3.82 10.33
C ASN A 184 10.01 -3.03 9.10
N VAL A 185 9.11 -2.08 9.28
CA VAL A 185 8.65 -1.15 8.22
C VAL A 185 9.19 0.26 8.42
N GLY A 186 9.71 0.56 9.60
CA GLY A 186 10.33 1.85 9.87
C GLY A 186 10.96 1.94 11.26
N ALA A 187 11.64 3.04 11.49
CA ALA A 187 12.15 3.41 12.79
C ALA A 187 12.07 4.93 12.99
N VAL A 188 11.77 5.34 14.22
CA VAL A 188 11.68 6.74 14.62
C VAL A 188 12.75 7.01 15.67
N LYS A 189 13.67 7.94 15.38
CA LYS A 189 14.70 8.39 16.30
C LYS A 189 14.12 9.42 17.25
N ASN A 190 14.67 9.50 18.46
CA ASN A 190 14.25 10.34 19.57
C ASN A 190 13.01 9.80 20.32
N ARG A 191 13.18 9.67 21.63
CA ARG A 191 12.16 9.16 22.57
C ARG A 191 10.84 9.95 22.53
N LEU A 192 10.87 11.23 22.19
CA LEU A 192 9.70 12.11 22.18
C LEU A 192 8.97 12.14 20.81
N PHE A 193 9.55 11.56 19.75
CA PHE A 193 8.87 11.38 18.47
C PHE A 193 8.10 10.06 18.49
N VAL A 194 6.78 10.19 18.57
CA VAL A 194 5.88 9.08 18.93
C VAL A 194 4.86 8.79 17.83
N GLU A 195 5.21 9.04 16.59
CA GLU A 195 4.36 8.72 15.45
C GLU A 195 5.18 8.26 14.25
N TYR A 196 4.57 7.41 13.45
CA TYR A 196 5.10 6.90 12.21
C TYR A 196 3.98 6.75 11.17
N PHE A 197 4.21 7.22 9.96
CA PHE A 197 3.33 6.98 8.81
C PHE A 197 3.89 5.86 7.96
N ASP A 198 3.23 4.71 7.97
CA ASP A 198 3.48 3.66 7.01
C ASP A 198 2.82 4.05 5.68
N LYS A 199 3.66 4.31 4.68
CA LYS A 199 3.28 4.68 3.29
C LYS A 199 3.88 3.69 2.29
N ASP A 200 4.08 2.45 2.70
CA ASP A 200 4.62 1.43 1.83
C ASP A 200 3.71 1.25 0.61
N LYS A 201 4.34 1.11 -0.56
CA LYS A 201 3.64 0.87 -1.83
C LYS A 201 2.77 -0.38 -1.86
N ASP A 202 3.03 -1.32 -0.94
CA ASP A 202 2.27 -2.56 -0.82
C ASP A 202 0.99 -2.40 0.02
N LEU A 203 0.72 -1.19 0.54
CA LEU A 203 -0.55 -0.89 1.20
C LEU A 203 -1.66 -0.67 0.14
N GLU A 204 -2.72 -1.43 0.27
CA GLU A 204 -3.94 -1.35 -0.54
C GLU A 204 -5.01 -0.56 0.22
N ASP A 205 -5.91 0.11 -0.49
CA ASP A 205 -7.03 0.81 0.12
C ASP A 205 -8.07 -0.15 0.70
N GLY A 206 -8.72 0.25 1.80
CA GLY A 206 -9.74 -0.54 2.49
C GLY A 206 -9.22 -1.78 3.20
N LYS A 207 -7.91 -1.90 3.42
CA LYS A 207 -7.29 -3.09 4.03
C LYS A 207 -6.85 -2.85 5.46
N LYS A 208 -6.90 -3.91 6.26
CA LYS A 208 -6.46 -3.94 7.65
C LYS A 208 -5.02 -4.44 7.72
N TYR A 209 -4.22 -3.80 8.59
CA TYR A 209 -2.82 -4.11 8.85
C TYR A 209 -2.56 -4.12 10.35
N ARG A 210 -1.71 -5.03 10.81
CA ARG A 210 -1.37 -5.18 12.22
C ARG A 210 0.02 -4.67 12.48
N TYR A 211 0.16 -3.86 13.52
CA TYR A 211 1.40 -3.20 13.90
C TYR A 211 1.76 -3.50 15.35
N ARG A 212 3.04 -3.40 15.66
CA ARG A 212 3.59 -3.34 17.01
C ARG A 212 4.84 -2.47 17.02
N VAL A 213 5.20 -1.95 18.18
CA VAL A 213 6.33 -1.05 18.36
C VAL A 213 7.30 -1.65 19.36
N ILE A 214 8.59 -1.49 19.13
CA ILE A 214 9.68 -1.92 19.98
C ILE A 214 10.50 -0.67 20.36
N ALA A 215 10.78 -0.43 21.63
CA ALA A 215 11.71 0.58 22.09
C ALA A 215 13.15 0.05 22.05
N GLU A 216 14.11 0.91 21.70
CA GLU A 216 15.54 0.59 21.72
C GLU A 216 16.30 1.72 22.41
N ASN A 217 17.23 1.38 23.32
CA ASN A 217 18.05 2.35 24.02
C ASN A 217 19.30 2.78 23.22
N PHE A 218 20.14 3.64 23.82
CA PHE A 218 21.39 4.10 23.21
C PHE A 218 22.44 2.98 23.03
N MET A 219 22.35 1.91 23.83
CA MET A 219 23.24 0.75 23.77
C MET A 219 22.81 -0.30 22.73
N GLY A 220 21.61 -0.14 22.14
CA GLY A 220 21.03 -1.08 21.19
C GLY A 220 20.16 -2.19 21.80
N ASP A 221 19.95 -2.15 23.13
CA ASP A 221 19.04 -3.10 23.78
C ASP A 221 17.60 -2.79 23.41
N LYS A 222 16.81 -3.85 23.21
CA LYS A 222 15.44 -3.76 22.75
C LYS A 222 14.45 -4.22 23.82
N SER A 223 13.33 -3.53 23.90
CA SER A 223 12.19 -3.98 24.67
C SER A 223 11.55 -5.23 24.03
N ARG A 224 10.72 -5.92 24.79
CA ARG A 224 9.72 -6.80 24.20
C ARG A 224 8.78 -5.94 23.33
N PRO A 225 8.15 -6.53 22.28
CA PRO A 225 7.17 -5.80 21.49
C PRO A 225 5.98 -5.32 22.33
N SER A 226 5.41 -4.19 21.92
CA SER A 226 4.13 -3.72 22.44
C SER A 226 2.99 -4.69 22.13
N VAL A 227 1.80 -4.41 22.64
CA VAL A 227 0.55 -5.01 22.16
C VAL A 227 0.40 -4.77 20.67
N ILE A 228 -0.28 -5.72 19.98
CA ILE A 228 -0.58 -5.60 18.55
C ILE A 228 -1.80 -4.70 18.40
N VAL A 229 -1.69 -3.70 17.52
CA VAL A 229 -2.80 -2.82 17.12
C VAL A 229 -3.16 -3.03 15.66
N GLU A 230 -4.44 -2.86 15.33
CA GLU A 230 -4.94 -2.95 13.97
C GLU A 230 -5.21 -1.54 13.44
N GLY A 231 -4.58 -1.19 12.32
CA GLY A 231 -4.89 -0.02 11.52
C GLY A 231 -5.58 -0.43 10.23
N LYS A 232 -6.32 0.50 9.63
CA LYS A 232 -7.01 0.30 8.36
C LYS A 232 -6.74 1.48 7.45
N THR A 233 -6.44 1.22 6.20
CA THR A 233 -6.41 2.26 5.16
C THR A 233 -7.84 2.70 4.83
N LYS A 234 -8.00 3.91 4.31
CA LYS A 234 -9.30 4.44 3.94
C LYS A 234 -10.01 3.51 2.95
N ASP A 235 -11.30 3.30 3.15
CA ASP A 235 -12.14 2.57 2.20
C ASP A 235 -12.28 3.33 0.89
N LEU A 236 -12.43 2.60 -0.21
CA LEU A 236 -12.78 3.20 -1.50
C LEU A 236 -14.18 3.81 -1.42
N PRO A 237 -14.44 4.95 -2.12
CA PRO A 237 -15.80 5.43 -2.32
C PRO A 237 -16.74 4.34 -2.83
N LYS A 238 -17.98 4.37 -2.37
CA LYS A 238 -18.99 3.38 -2.76
C LYS A 238 -19.33 3.47 -4.25
N GLU A 239 -19.79 2.35 -4.79
CA GLU A 239 -20.28 2.27 -6.16
C GLU A 239 -21.45 3.23 -6.38
N ILE A 240 -21.47 3.89 -7.53
CA ILE A 240 -22.55 4.83 -7.93
C ILE A 240 -23.78 4.06 -8.36
N ALA A 241 -24.91 4.41 -7.75
CA ALA A 241 -26.18 3.77 -8.05
C ALA A 241 -26.89 4.42 -9.25
N ASN A 242 -27.77 3.64 -9.88
CA ASN A 242 -28.71 4.06 -10.90
C ASN A 242 -28.09 4.82 -12.07
N VAL A 243 -26.96 4.32 -12.59
CA VAL A 243 -26.36 4.86 -13.82
C VAL A 243 -27.30 4.56 -15.00
N ARG A 244 -27.91 5.61 -15.56
CA ARG A 244 -28.79 5.55 -16.73
C ARG A 244 -28.07 6.14 -17.92
N VAL A 245 -28.27 5.53 -19.08
CA VAL A 245 -27.61 5.91 -20.32
C VAL A 245 -28.64 5.96 -21.43
N SER A 246 -28.64 7.02 -22.24
CA SER A 246 -29.59 7.23 -23.32
C SER A 246 -29.38 6.23 -24.47
N GLN A 247 -30.49 6.00 -25.20
CA GLN A 247 -30.55 5.23 -26.42
C GLN A 247 -31.08 6.09 -27.56
N ASN A 248 -30.60 5.86 -28.76
CA ASN A 248 -31.14 6.46 -29.99
C ASN A 248 -31.11 8.01 -30.07
N LEU A 249 -30.11 8.66 -29.44
CA LEU A 249 -29.86 10.08 -29.64
C LEU A 249 -28.86 10.30 -30.77
N THR A 250 -29.08 11.34 -31.57
CA THR A 250 -28.24 11.64 -32.74
C THR A 250 -26.84 12.08 -32.32
N ARG A 251 -25.83 11.26 -32.55
CA ARG A 251 -24.40 11.54 -32.35
C ARG A 251 -23.99 11.99 -30.96
N HIS A 252 -24.77 11.66 -29.94
CA HIS A 252 -24.41 11.83 -28.55
C HIS A 252 -25.08 10.77 -27.67
N ILE A 253 -24.50 10.55 -26.51
CA ILE A 253 -25.06 9.69 -25.47
C ILE A 253 -25.08 10.50 -24.16
N GLU A 254 -26.24 10.56 -23.54
CA GLU A 254 -26.46 11.20 -22.26
C GLU A 254 -26.37 10.17 -21.13
N LEU A 255 -25.63 10.52 -20.08
CA LEU A 255 -25.50 9.74 -18.86
C LEU A 255 -26.10 10.52 -17.70
N SER A 256 -26.76 9.82 -16.78
CA SER A 256 -27.19 10.36 -15.48
C SER A 256 -27.05 9.28 -14.41
N TRP A 257 -26.86 9.71 -13.17
CA TRP A 257 -26.71 8.82 -12.02
C TRP A 257 -27.16 9.46 -10.73
N ASP A 258 -27.33 8.67 -9.68
CA ASP A 258 -27.68 9.20 -8.38
C ASP A 258 -26.46 9.83 -7.69
N LYS A 259 -26.71 10.89 -6.93
CA LYS A 259 -25.66 11.51 -6.12
C LYS A 259 -25.13 10.51 -5.09
N SER A 260 -23.80 10.45 -4.93
CA SER A 260 -23.22 9.64 -3.85
C SER A 260 -23.76 10.07 -2.49
N PRO A 261 -24.12 9.13 -1.60
CA PRO A 261 -24.53 9.44 -0.23
C PRO A 261 -23.34 9.85 0.67
N GLU A 262 -22.10 9.71 0.21
CA GLU A 262 -20.90 10.04 0.97
C GLU A 262 -20.58 11.53 0.84
N GLU A 263 -20.48 12.23 1.96
CA GLU A 263 -20.30 13.69 2.02
C GLU A 263 -18.94 14.17 1.51
N ASP A 264 -17.95 13.29 1.51
CA ASP A 264 -16.59 13.60 1.07
C ASP A 264 -16.36 13.38 -0.43
N VAL A 265 -17.35 12.90 -1.17
CA VAL A 265 -17.30 12.80 -2.64
C VAL A 265 -17.41 14.19 -3.26
N ILE A 266 -16.41 14.56 -4.05
CA ILE A 266 -16.28 15.88 -4.67
C ILE A 266 -16.51 15.89 -6.18
N ALA A 267 -16.41 14.73 -6.84
CA ALA A 267 -16.57 14.59 -8.29
C ALA A 267 -16.88 13.17 -8.70
N TYR A 268 -17.17 13.00 -9.99
CA TYR A 268 -17.37 11.70 -10.64
C TYR A 268 -16.43 11.56 -11.83
N ARG A 269 -15.89 10.39 -12.04
CA ARG A 269 -15.09 10.03 -13.22
C ARG A 269 -15.84 9.07 -14.10
N ILE A 270 -15.82 9.35 -15.39
CA ILE A 270 -16.52 8.58 -16.42
C ILE A 270 -15.47 7.83 -17.24
N TYR A 271 -15.69 6.53 -17.41
CA TYR A 271 -14.89 5.65 -18.21
C TYR A 271 -15.75 5.02 -19.30
N ALA A 272 -15.22 4.87 -20.50
CA ALA A 272 -15.96 4.29 -21.62
C ALA A 272 -15.12 3.27 -22.40
N SER A 273 -15.83 2.36 -23.06
CA SER A 273 -15.30 1.40 -24.01
C SER A 273 -16.32 1.14 -25.12
N ASN A 274 -15.87 0.81 -26.33
CA ASN A 274 -16.75 0.38 -27.42
C ASN A 274 -17.11 -1.12 -27.32
N ASN A 275 -16.43 -1.88 -26.48
CA ASN A 275 -16.74 -3.29 -26.21
C ASN A 275 -16.92 -3.51 -24.72
N ARG A 276 -17.90 -4.34 -24.35
CA ARG A 276 -18.28 -4.60 -22.95
C ARG A 276 -17.12 -5.12 -22.10
N ASN A 277 -16.30 -5.99 -22.65
CA ASN A 277 -15.26 -6.73 -21.92
C ASN A 277 -13.85 -6.14 -22.09
N ASP A 278 -13.71 -5.03 -22.82
CA ASP A 278 -12.42 -4.38 -23.04
C ASP A 278 -12.04 -3.47 -21.87
N LYS A 279 -10.80 -2.99 -21.91
CA LYS A 279 -10.30 -2.00 -20.97
C LYS A 279 -11.03 -0.66 -21.16
N TYR A 280 -11.67 -0.19 -20.12
CA TYR A 280 -12.34 1.12 -20.07
C TYR A 280 -11.29 2.23 -19.95
N LYS A 281 -11.48 3.27 -20.77
CA LYS A 281 -10.60 4.46 -20.79
C LYS A 281 -11.32 5.62 -20.10
N PHE A 282 -10.59 6.39 -19.31
CA PHE A 282 -11.07 7.65 -18.77
C PHE A 282 -11.44 8.62 -19.90
N ILE A 283 -12.62 9.22 -19.83
CA ILE A 283 -13.10 10.19 -20.84
C ILE A 283 -13.44 11.55 -20.24
N ALA A 284 -13.94 11.60 -18.99
CA ALA A 284 -14.33 12.86 -18.37
C ALA A 284 -14.37 12.79 -16.84
N GLN A 285 -14.27 13.97 -16.22
CA GLN A 285 -14.56 14.19 -14.80
C GLN A 285 -15.56 15.35 -14.69
N THR A 286 -16.55 15.21 -13.81
CA THR A 286 -17.59 16.21 -13.56
C THR A 286 -17.97 16.26 -12.09
N THR A 287 -18.45 17.41 -11.63
CA THR A 287 -19.08 17.57 -10.31
C THR A 287 -20.60 17.35 -10.37
N ASN A 288 -21.17 17.31 -11.58
CA ASN A 288 -22.58 17.06 -11.81
C ASN A 288 -22.88 15.55 -11.75
N THR A 289 -24.15 15.22 -11.60
CA THR A 289 -24.66 13.85 -11.67
C THR A 289 -25.11 13.45 -13.08
N SER A 290 -24.59 14.14 -14.09
CA SER A 290 -24.85 13.86 -15.50
C SER A 290 -23.64 14.24 -16.37
N TYR A 291 -23.58 13.63 -17.56
CA TYR A 291 -22.56 13.88 -18.56
C TYR A 291 -23.11 13.60 -19.95
N VAL A 292 -22.69 14.40 -20.94
CA VAL A 292 -23.03 14.21 -22.35
C VAL A 292 -21.75 13.82 -23.13
N ASP A 293 -21.75 12.62 -23.65
CA ASP A 293 -20.67 12.11 -24.51
C ASP A 293 -21.01 12.40 -25.97
N LYS A 294 -20.31 13.37 -26.57
CA LYS A 294 -20.46 13.73 -27.98
C LYS A 294 -19.71 12.74 -28.86
N ILE A 295 -20.42 12.09 -29.74
CA ILE A 295 -19.90 11.02 -30.60
C ILE A 295 -20.24 11.34 -32.06
N GLU A 296 -19.23 11.50 -32.92
CA GLU A 296 -19.45 11.81 -34.33
C GLU A 296 -19.73 10.56 -35.19
N LYS A 297 -20.40 9.57 -34.60
CA LYS A 297 -20.77 8.33 -35.29
C LYS A 297 -22.23 7.96 -35.03
N ASP A 298 -22.86 7.47 -36.05
CA ASP A 298 -24.22 6.94 -36.00
C ASP A 298 -24.16 5.43 -35.72
N ASN A 299 -25.19 4.85 -35.09
CA ASN A 299 -25.32 3.43 -34.78
C ASN A 299 -24.09 2.88 -34.03
N LEU A 300 -23.60 3.63 -33.02
CA LEU A 300 -22.49 3.22 -32.21
C LEU A 300 -22.95 2.81 -30.81
N THR A 301 -22.75 1.55 -30.44
CA THR A 301 -22.88 1.08 -29.07
C THR A 301 -21.64 1.44 -28.26
N ARG A 302 -21.84 1.97 -27.05
CA ARG A 302 -20.76 2.32 -26.13
C ARG A 302 -21.13 1.95 -24.69
N TYR A 303 -20.15 1.48 -23.95
CA TYR A 303 -20.29 1.02 -22.56
C TYR A 303 -19.60 1.98 -21.61
N TYR A 304 -20.27 2.28 -20.49
CA TYR A 304 -19.82 3.28 -19.51
C TYR A 304 -19.73 2.71 -18.11
N LYS A 305 -18.75 3.22 -17.37
CA LYS A 305 -18.60 3.00 -15.93
C LYS A 305 -18.39 4.36 -15.27
N VAL A 306 -19.13 4.64 -14.21
CA VAL A 306 -19.03 5.88 -13.43
C VAL A 306 -18.56 5.55 -12.03
N VAL A 307 -17.58 6.27 -11.54
CA VAL A 307 -17.05 6.11 -10.18
C VAL A 307 -17.01 7.44 -9.45
N ALA A 308 -17.14 7.41 -8.13
CA ALA A 308 -16.96 8.57 -7.28
C ALA A 308 -15.48 8.88 -7.06
N LEU A 309 -15.15 10.16 -6.89
CA LEU A 309 -13.86 10.66 -6.47
C LEU A 309 -14.04 11.47 -5.18
N ASP A 310 -13.33 11.11 -4.11
CA ASP A 310 -13.41 11.79 -2.85
C ASP A 310 -12.42 12.97 -2.71
N LYS A 311 -12.54 13.74 -1.62
CA LYS A 311 -11.65 14.88 -1.30
C LYS A 311 -10.18 14.51 -1.10
N THR A 312 -9.88 13.24 -0.90
CA THR A 312 -8.50 12.73 -0.79
C THR A 312 -7.97 12.21 -2.13
N HIS A 313 -8.74 12.41 -3.21
CA HIS A 313 -8.49 11.90 -4.57
C HIS A 313 -8.48 10.38 -4.66
N LEU A 314 -9.14 9.71 -3.71
CA LEU A 314 -9.35 8.28 -3.78
C LEU A 314 -10.56 8.00 -4.68
N GLU A 315 -10.37 7.09 -5.62
CA GLU A 315 -11.35 6.73 -6.64
C GLU A 315 -12.06 5.43 -6.29
N GLY A 316 -13.37 5.38 -6.47
CA GLY A 316 -14.15 4.16 -6.28
C GLY A 316 -13.72 3.05 -7.22
N ALA A 317 -14.00 1.82 -6.84
CA ALA A 317 -13.77 0.67 -7.73
C ALA A 317 -14.65 0.77 -8.99
N LEU A 318 -14.10 0.39 -10.13
CA LEU A 318 -14.89 0.31 -11.37
C LEU A 318 -16.01 -0.72 -11.20
N PRO A 319 -17.28 -0.35 -11.48
CA PRO A 319 -18.40 -1.29 -11.44
C PRO A 319 -18.12 -2.54 -12.27
N LYS A 320 -18.61 -3.69 -11.81
CA LYS A 320 -18.47 -4.94 -12.59
C LYS A 320 -19.26 -4.85 -13.89
N GLU A 321 -20.53 -4.41 -13.78
CA GLU A 321 -21.41 -4.27 -14.92
C GLU A 321 -21.37 -2.83 -15.47
N PRO A 322 -21.14 -2.65 -16.77
CA PRO A 322 -21.21 -1.35 -17.41
C PRO A 322 -22.65 -1.00 -17.77
N ALA A 323 -22.95 0.28 -17.82
CA ALA A 323 -24.15 0.80 -18.47
C ALA A 323 -23.92 0.93 -19.98
N MET A 324 -24.91 0.56 -20.80
CA MET A 324 -24.82 0.57 -22.26
C MET A 324 -25.66 1.71 -22.85
N GLY A 325 -25.06 2.47 -23.74
CA GLY A 325 -25.73 3.48 -24.55
C GLY A 325 -25.48 3.25 -26.03
N GLU A 326 -26.35 3.83 -26.86
CA GLU A 326 -26.28 3.70 -28.30
C GLU A 326 -26.71 5.01 -28.98
N THR A 327 -25.95 5.43 -29.99
CA THR A 327 -26.35 6.55 -30.85
C THR A 327 -27.40 6.11 -31.85
N ALA A 328 -28.23 7.05 -32.32
CA ALA A 328 -29.27 6.79 -33.29
C ALA A 328 -28.71 6.18 -34.58
N ASP A 329 -29.45 5.23 -35.11
CA ASP A 329 -29.23 4.75 -36.45
C ASP A 329 -29.81 5.74 -37.48
N ARG A 330 -29.21 5.81 -38.67
CA ARG A 330 -29.69 6.66 -39.73
C ARG A 330 -31.07 6.25 -40.20
N PRO A 331 -31.91 7.21 -40.64
CA PRO A 331 -33.12 6.88 -41.35
C PRO A 331 -32.84 6.06 -42.60
N GLU A 332 -33.83 5.30 -43.08
CA GLU A 332 -33.72 4.58 -44.33
C GLU A 332 -33.62 5.53 -45.54
N ALA A 333 -32.83 5.14 -46.54
CA ALA A 333 -32.66 5.91 -47.76
C ALA A 333 -33.96 5.89 -48.59
N PRO A 334 -34.39 7.03 -49.17
CA PRO A 334 -35.54 7.06 -50.06
C PRO A 334 -35.26 6.27 -51.36
N ILE A 335 -36.32 5.68 -51.93
CA ILE A 335 -36.31 5.02 -53.24
C ILE A 335 -36.92 5.97 -54.25
N ILE A 336 -36.12 6.47 -55.18
CA ILE A 336 -36.61 7.30 -56.30
C ILE A 336 -37.38 6.41 -57.23
N THR A 337 -38.67 6.76 -57.48
CA THR A 337 -39.59 6.06 -58.36
C THR A 337 -39.68 6.71 -59.73
N LYS A 338 -39.44 8.02 -59.82
CA LYS A 338 -39.49 8.76 -61.06
C LYS A 338 -38.44 9.90 -61.09
N GLY A 339 -37.74 9.99 -62.17
CA GLY A 339 -36.87 11.14 -62.51
C GLY A 339 -37.09 11.45 -63.99
N THR A 340 -37.66 12.61 -64.27
CA THR A 340 -38.01 12.99 -65.65
C THR A 340 -37.93 14.52 -65.78
N ILE A 341 -37.85 14.98 -67.04
CA ILE A 341 -37.98 16.40 -67.38
C ILE A 341 -39.40 16.68 -67.75
N GLN A 342 -40.04 17.70 -67.17
CA GLN A 342 -41.33 18.23 -67.52
C GLN A 342 -41.26 19.75 -67.52
N ASP A 343 -41.78 20.41 -68.60
CA ASP A 343 -41.81 21.86 -68.74
C ASP A 343 -40.45 22.54 -68.43
N SER A 344 -39.37 21.99 -68.99
CA SER A 344 -37.97 22.42 -68.78
C SER A 344 -37.47 22.34 -67.35
N SER A 345 -38.16 21.59 -66.48
CA SER A 345 -37.81 21.39 -65.06
C SER A 345 -37.55 19.91 -64.76
N ALA A 346 -36.69 19.56 -63.85
CA ALA A 346 -36.54 18.20 -63.33
C ALA A 346 -37.61 17.91 -62.30
N LEU A 347 -38.39 16.83 -62.53
CA LEU A 347 -39.29 16.29 -61.53
C LEU A 347 -38.66 14.99 -60.97
N ILE A 348 -38.39 15.01 -59.67
CA ILE A 348 -37.91 13.86 -58.91
C ILE A 348 -39.01 13.43 -57.94
N GLN A 349 -39.42 12.16 -58.00
CA GLN A 349 -40.41 11.61 -57.07
C GLN A 349 -39.83 10.34 -56.40
N TRP A 350 -40.19 10.10 -55.16
CA TRP A 350 -39.74 8.94 -54.40
C TRP A 350 -40.91 8.35 -53.58
N GLU A 351 -40.67 7.12 -53.12
CA GLU A 351 -41.66 6.44 -52.28
C GLU A 351 -41.83 7.14 -50.94
N ASN A 352 -43.08 7.09 -50.44
CA ASN A 352 -43.34 7.55 -49.06
C ASN A 352 -42.69 6.56 -48.09
N ASN A 353 -41.77 7.01 -47.31
CA ASN A 353 -41.21 6.19 -46.24
C ASN A 353 -42.17 6.25 -45.02
N PRO A 354 -42.82 5.13 -44.62
CA PRO A 354 -43.78 5.10 -43.54
C PRO A 354 -43.17 5.24 -42.14
N SER A 355 -41.83 5.34 -42.03
CA SER A 355 -41.16 5.45 -40.76
C SER A 355 -41.55 6.76 -40.04
N ALA A 356 -42.10 6.68 -38.86
CA ALA A 356 -42.44 7.82 -38.01
C ALA A 356 -41.19 8.65 -37.58
N LYS A 357 -39.98 8.15 -37.87
CA LYS A 357 -38.73 8.84 -37.57
C LYS A 357 -38.43 9.94 -38.59
N ILE A 358 -39.01 9.92 -39.79
CA ILE A 358 -38.69 10.85 -40.88
C ILE A 358 -39.58 12.09 -40.73
N ALA A 359 -38.90 13.25 -40.61
CA ALA A 359 -39.56 14.56 -40.54
C ALA A 359 -39.61 15.25 -41.91
N THR A 360 -38.55 15.18 -42.68
CA THR A 360 -38.42 15.86 -43.99
C THR A 360 -37.49 15.06 -44.94
N TYR A 361 -37.35 15.59 -46.13
CA TYR A 361 -36.36 15.11 -47.13
C TYR A 361 -35.45 16.25 -47.55
N ALA A 362 -34.25 15.89 -48.05
CA ALA A 362 -33.39 16.83 -48.75
C ALA A 362 -32.96 16.20 -50.09
N VAL A 363 -32.83 17.08 -51.14
CA VAL A 363 -32.37 16.73 -52.47
C VAL A 363 -31.01 17.36 -52.69
N TYR A 364 -30.11 16.56 -53.16
CA TYR A 364 -28.75 16.94 -53.58
C TYR A 364 -28.65 16.94 -55.09
N ARG A 365 -28.34 18.09 -55.66
CA ARG A 365 -28.11 18.27 -57.10
C ARG A 365 -26.63 18.47 -57.36
N PHE A 366 -26.09 17.70 -58.26
CA PHE A 366 -24.73 17.82 -58.75
C PHE A 366 -24.75 18.21 -60.22
N GLU A 367 -24.03 19.24 -60.62
CA GLU A 367 -23.79 19.57 -62.05
C GLU A 367 -22.72 18.61 -62.61
N ALA A 368 -22.95 18.05 -63.79
CA ALA A 368 -22.07 17.17 -64.58
C ALA A 368 -20.90 16.54 -63.78
N ASN A 369 -19.74 17.20 -63.76
CA ASN A 369 -18.52 16.73 -63.10
C ASN A 369 -18.25 17.31 -61.72
N SER A 370 -19.19 18.08 -61.13
CA SER A 370 -19.05 18.66 -59.80
C SER A 370 -19.10 17.59 -58.73
N LYS A 371 -18.17 17.69 -57.76
CA LYS A 371 -18.18 16.87 -56.55
C LYS A 371 -18.95 17.55 -55.42
N THR A 372 -19.22 18.87 -55.54
CA THR A 372 -19.94 19.64 -54.53
C THR A 372 -21.39 19.80 -54.97
N PRO A 373 -22.36 19.23 -54.22
CA PRO A 373 -23.76 19.36 -54.55
C PRO A 373 -24.37 20.68 -54.02
N LEU A 374 -25.44 21.13 -54.68
CA LEU A 374 -26.40 22.05 -54.14
C LEU A 374 -27.45 21.29 -53.33
N ARG A 375 -27.70 21.65 -52.07
CA ARG A 375 -28.64 21.01 -51.18
C ARG A 375 -29.94 21.78 -51.08
N PHE A 376 -31.06 21.14 -51.36
CA PHE A 376 -32.44 21.65 -51.15
C PHE A 376 -33.02 20.85 -49.99
N GLY A 377 -33.24 21.51 -48.81
CA GLY A 377 -33.75 20.88 -47.58
C GLY A 377 -35.19 21.21 -47.30
N ASN A 378 -35.68 20.68 -46.14
CA ASN A 378 -37.03 20.92 -45.62
C ASN A 378 -38.17 20.51 -46.57
N ILE A 379 -37.99 19.49 -47.40
CA ILE A 379 -39.00 19.00 -48.31
C ILE A 379 -39.92 18.05 -47.56
N THR A 380 -41.21 18.40 -47.47
CA THR A 380 -42.24 17.57 -46.79
C THR A 380 -43.05 16.73 -47.70
N LYS A 381 -43.01 16.95 -49.01
CA LYS A 381 -43.66 16.13 -50.04
C LYS A 381 -42.71 15.12 -50.64
N ASN A 382 -43.20 14.05 -51.16
CA ASN A 382 -42.41 12.97 -51.80
C ASN A 382 -42.01 13.33 -53.24
N GLN A 383 -41.84 14.60 -53.52
CA GLN A 383 -41.45 15.11 -54.81
C GLN A 383 -40.66 16.41 -54.70
N PHE A 384 -39.82 16.66 -55.65
CA PHE A 384 -39.04 17.89 -55.82
C PHE A 384 -39.06 18.31 -57.28
N VAL A 385 -39.25 19.58 -57.55
CA VAL A 385 -39.20 20.18 -58.89
C VAL A 385 -38.06 21.19 -58.92
N ASP A 386 -37.08 20.90 -59.78
CA ASP A 386 -35.98 21.82 -60.04
C ASP A 386 -36.26 22.62 -61.31
N LYS A 387 -36.52 23.90 -61.12
CA LYS A 387 -36.80 24.85 -62.23
C LYS A 387 -35.54 25.53 -62.75
N ASP A 388 -34.41 25.34 -62.10
CA ASP A 388 -33.16 26.05 -62.41
C ASP A 388 -32.20 25.21 -63.28
N MET A 389 -32.74 24.32 -64.09
CA MET A 389 -31.96 23.53 -65.03
C MET A 389 -31.47 24.39 -66.22
N LYS A 390 -30.20 24.22 -66.60
CA LYS A 390 -29.63 24.84 -67.77
C LYS A 390 -29.66 23.89 -68.97
N VAL A 391 -30.02 24.36 -70.10
CA VAL A 391 -29.97 23.63 -71.36
C VAL A 391 -28.52 23.20 -71.66
N GLY A 392 -28.34 21.96 -72.03
CA GLY A 392 -27.01 21.41 -72.37
C GLY A 392 -26.16 21.00 -71.14
N VAL A 393 -26.71 21.06 -69.95
CA VAL A 393 -26.02 20.66 -68.72
C VAL A 393 -26.65 19.38 -68.15
N ALA A 394 -25.81 18.40 -67.85
CA ALA A 394 -26.23 17.18 -67.20
C ALA A 394 -26.24 17.37 -65.66
N TYR A 395 -27.32 16.94 -65.01
CA TYR A 395 -27.50 17.01 -63.58
C TYR A 395 -27.68 15.61 -63.00
N ARG A 396 -27.17 15.40 -61.78
CA ARG A 396 -27.36 14.19 -61.00
C ARG A 396 -28.09 14.55 -59.70
N TYR A 397 -29.14 13.79 -59.37
CA TYR A 397 -29.96 14.02 -58.16
C TYR A 397 -29.91 12.81 -57.25
N GLN A 398 -29.78 13.07 -55.99
CA GLN A 398 -29.90 12.10 -54.91
C GLN A 398 -30.85 12.66 -53.85
N VAL A 399 -31.62 11.83 -53.18
CA VAL A 399 -32.55 12.20 -52.14
C VAL A 399 -32.12 11.52 -50.85
N VAL A 400 -32.21 12.23 -49.72
CA VAL A 400 -32.00 11.68 -48.38
C VAL A 400 -33.26 11.93 -47.52
N SER A 401 -33.57 10.99 -46.66
CA SER A 401 -34.53 11.18 -45.57
C SER A 401 -33.83 11.93 -44.44
N VAL A 402 -34.53 12.81 -43.72
CA VAL A 402 -34.02 13.59 -42.59
C VAL A 402 -34.95 13.37 -41.43
N ASP A 403 -34.41 12.92 -40.27
CA ASP A 403 -35.21 12.74 -39.06
C ASP A 403 -35.49 14.09 -38.34
N LYS A 404 -36.23 14.03 -37.23
CA LYS A 404 -36.58 15.21 -36.42
C LYS A 404 -35.35 15.90 -35.79
N ASP A 405 -34.25 15.22 -35.63
CA ASP A 405 -33.02 15.71 -35.03
C ASP A 405 -31.98 16.14 -36.10
N GLY A 406 -32.38 16.11 -37.40
CA GLY A 406 -31.56 16.53 -38.53
C GLY A 406 -30.56 15.47 -39.03
N LEU A 407 -30.67 14.20 -38.55
CA LEU A 407 -29.84 13.12 -39.04
C LEU A 407 -30.29 12.66 -40.41
N GLU A 408 -29.38 12.67 -41.40
CA GLU A 408 -29.66 12.29 -42.80
C GLU A 408 -29.38 10.79 -43.04
N SER A 409 -30.22 10.17 -43.82
CA SER A 409 -30.00 8.82 -44.34
C SER A 409 -28.78 8.75 -45.27
N HIS A 410 -28.43 7.54 -45.68
CA HIS A 410 -27.62 7.38 -46.86
C HIS A 410 -28.36 7.92 -48.09
N PRO A 411 -27.66 8.44 -49.12
CA PRO A 411 -28.30 8.92 -50.32
C PRO A 411 -29.02 7.79 -51.08
N SER A 412 -30.14 8.13 -51.73
CA SER A 412 -30.80 7.25 -52.69
C SER A 412 -29.85 6.87 -53.86
N LYS A 413 -30.29 5.93 -54.68
CA LYS A 413 -29.70 5.75 -56.02
C LYS A 413 -29.79 7.05 -56.78
N GLU A 414 -28.77 7.32 -57.62
CA GLU A 414 -28.64 8.55 -58.41
C GLU A 414 -29.59 8.51 -59.64
N VAL A 415 -30.24 9.64 -59.86
CA VAL A 415 -30.94 9.86 -61.15
C VAL A 415 -30.20 10.92 -61.93
N ARG A 416 -30.00 10.64 -63.25
CA ARG A 416 -29.34 11.56 -64.16
C ARG A 416 -30.32 12.14 -65.13
N LEU A 417 -30.35 13.45 -65.25
CA LEU A 417 -31.22 14.16 -66.20
C LEU A 417 -30.37 15.15 -66.99
N PHE A 418 -30.79 15.32 -68.24
CA PHE A 418 -30.16 16.24 -69.19
C PHE A 418 -31.23 16.97 -69.94
N LEU A 419 -31.23 18.33 -69.87
CA LEU A 419 -32.19 19.14 -70.58
C LEU A 419 -31.65 19.46 -71.99
N GLU A 420 -32.28 18.84 -72.98
CA GLU A 420 -31.98 19.08 -74.42
C GLU A 420 -32.51 20.44 -74.85
N ARG A 421 -32.00 20.95 -75.98
CA ARG A 421 -32.46 22.21 -76.53
C ARG A 421 -33.86 22.09 -77.15
#